data_16d0bf0f68d766e9c590c40de29f9942
#
_entry.id   16d0bf0f68d766e9c590c40de29f9942
#
_cell.length_a   1.000
_cell.length_b   1.000
_cell.length_c   1.000
_cell.angle_alpha   90.00
_cell.angle_beta   90.00
_cell.angle_gamma   90.00
#
_symmetry.space_group_name_H-M   'P 1'
#
loop_
_entity.id
_entity.type
_entity.pdbx_description
1 polymer ?
#
loop_
_entity_poly.entity_id
_entity_poly.type
_entity_poly.pdbx_seq_one_letter_code
_entity_poly.pdbx_strand_id
1 'polypeptide(L)'
;MKTVVVTGATAGIGFETAKQLAQKGYRVIHLARNKDKARKADSLIKAAAGHENVHHIVADLADLRSIQEAAGKIKEISRRIDALINNAGGIIDVDDRSKDGIEMNFAINHLGHFYLTNLLINELVASKARVINVSSEAHKIGYLNIERIKENKGLTSGFKGYGDAKLCNLLFTKSLHEQYSDRGLTAFSVHPGVVKTNFGHNMKGFVSGVVKFAQLFMITAAKGAATSVYLATKEGIEKNSGGYFKSRHLTTPSTQATSDKNAEDLWKLSEQIIKEALEN
;
A
#
# COMPACT_ATOMS: atom_id res chain seq x y z
N MET A 1 19.97 2.68 -13.32
CA MET A 1 19.18 3.48 -12.35
C MET A 1 18.19 2.53 -11.69
N LYS A 2 18.02 2.62 -10.38
CA LYS A 2 17.00 1.85 -9.64
C LYS A 2 15.62 2.45 -9.89
N THR A 3 14.61 1.59 -10.01
CA THR A 3 13.21 1.99 -10.26
C THR A 3 12.33 1.66 -9.07
N VAL A 4 11.49 2.60 -8.66
CA VAL A 4 10.50 2.40 -7.61
C VAL A 4 9.10 2.74 -8.11
N VAL A 5 8.13 1.90 -7.73
CA VAL A 5 6.71 2.12 -7.98
C VAL A 5 6.04 2.54 -6.66
N VAL A 6 5.24 3.63 -6.67
CA VAL A 6 4.55 4.14 -5.47
C VAL A 6 3.08 4.37 -5.77
N THR A 7 2.18 3.74 -5.02
CA THR A 7 0.74 4.00 -5.16
C THR A 7 0.30 5.17 -4.27
N GLY A 8 -0.63 6.00 -4.76
CA GLY A 8 -1.22 7.11 -3.99
C GLY A 8 -0.25 8.27 -3.72
N ALA A 9 0.60 8.64 -4.69
CA ALA A 9 1.67 9.63 -4.52
C ALA A 9 1.28 11.07 -4.88
N THR A 10 -0.01 11.42 -4.89
CA THR A 10 -0.44 12.80 -5.19
C THR A 10 -0.48 13.73 -3.97
N ALA A 11 -0.40 13.18 -2.77
CA ALA A 11 -0.44 13.93 -1.52
C ALA A 11 0.14 13.10 -0.36
N GLY A 12 0.36 13.74 0.78
CA GLY A 12 0.69 13.11 2.05
C GLY A 12 1.93 12.23 2.00
N ILE A 13 1.84 11.06 2.65
CA ILE A 13 2.97 10.12 2.80
C ILE A 13 3.48 9.63 1.45
N GLY A 14 2.58 9.26 0.53
CA GLY A 14 2.95 8.74 -0.78
C GLY A 14 3.71 9.76 -1.62
N PHE A 15 3.27 11.03 -1.61
CA PHE A 15 3.97 12.12 -2.29
C PHE A 15 5.38 12.33 -1.71
N GLU A 16 5.50 12.41 -0.39
CA GLU A 16 6.79 12.59 0.27
C GLU A 16 7.72 11.37 0.06
N THR A 17 7.16 10.16 0.03
CA THR A 17 7.92 8.94 -0.27
C THR A 17 8.48 8.99 -1.69
N ALA A 18 7.64 9.31 -2.68
CA ALA A 18 8.03 9.44 -4.08
C ALA A 18 9.10 10.54 -4.26
N LYS A 19 8.87 11.72 -3.65
CA LYS A 19 9.81 12.84 -3.68
C LYS A 19 11.17 12.49 -3.10
N GLN A 20 11.22 11.92 -1.89
CA GLN A 20 12.47 11.57 -1.23
C GLN A 20 13.24 10.47 -1.99
N LEU A 21 12.55 9.53 -2.65
CA LEU A 21 13.20 8.51 -3.47
C LEU A 21 13.72 9.10 -4.79
N ALA A 22 12.97 10.00 -5.43
CA ALA A 22 13.46 10.74 -6.60
C ALA A 22 14.71 11.56 -6.25
N GLN A 23 14.73 12.30 -5.14
CA GLN A 23 15.91 13.04 -4.66
C GLN A 23 17.14 12.15 -4.39
N LYS A 24 16.92 10.84 -4.16
CA LYS A 24 17.99 9.83 -4.04
C LYS A 24 18.42 9.23 -5.39
N GLY A 25 17.95 9.78 -6.51
CA GLY A 25 18.32 9.34 -7.85
C GLY A 25 17.56 8.11 -8.37
N TYR A 26 16.44 7.74 -7.75
CA TYR A 26 15.59 6.67 -8.25
C TYR A 26 14.71 7.17 -9.40
N ARG A 27 14.48 6.31 -10.41
CA ARG A 27 13.32 6.47 -11.28
C ARG A 27 12.08 6.19 -10.45
N VAL A 28 11.12 7.12 -10.46
CA VAL A 28 9.85 6.98 -9.75
C VAL A 28 8.71 6.81 -10.75
N ILE A 29 7.97 5.72 -10.62
CA ILE A 29 6.69 5.52 -11.31
C ILE A 29 5.61 5.62 -10.23
N HIS A 30 4.74 6.62 -10.32
CA HIS A 30 3.70 6.76 -9.32
C HIS A 30 2.29 6.62 -9.89
N LEU A 31 1.44 5.92 -9.12
CA LEU A 31 0.05 5.67 -9.49
C LEU A 31 -0.88 6.64 -8.76
N ALA A 32 -1.86 7.18 -9.48
CA ALA A 32 -2.85 8.09 -8.94
C ALA A 32 -4.16 8.03 -9.71
N ARG A 33 -5.28 8.16 -9.01
CA ARG A 33 -6.62 8.11 -9.62
C ARG A 33 -6.97 9.35 -10.45
N ASN A 34 -6.52 10.52 -10.00
CA ASN A 34 -6.84 11.79 -10.65
C ASN A 34 -5.66 12.29 -11.50
N LYS A 35 -5.88 12.45 -12.80
CA LYS A 35 -4.87 12.83 -13.80
C LYS A 35 -4.22 14.19 -13.49
N ASP A 36 -5.01 15.20 -13.11
CA ASP A 36 -4.48 16.56 -12.90
C ASP A 36 -3.65 16.64 -11.62
N LYS A 37 -4.10 15.95 -10.55
CA LYS A 37 -3.30 15.79 -9.33
C LYS A 37 -2.02 15.01 -9.59
N ALA A 38 -2.05 14.00 -10.47
CA ALA A 38 -0.87 13.24 -10.85
C ALA A 38 0.14 14.11 -11.58
N ARG A 39 -0.29 14.88 -12.59
CA ARG A 39 0.57 15.81 -13.33
C ARG A 39 1.21 16.86 -12.42
N LYS A 40 0.42 17.42 -11.49
CA LYS A 40 0.93 18.40 -10.51
C LYS A 40 1.99 17.76 -9.59
N ALA A 41 1.73 16.56 -9.09
CA ALA A 41 2.69 15.82 -8.26
C ALA A 41 3.97 15.53 -9.05
N ASP A 42 3.87 15.08 -10.30
CA ASP A 42 4.97 14.80 -11.20
C ASP A 42 5.90 16.02 -11.32
N SER A 43 5.35 17.18 -11.66
CA SER A 43 6.12 18.44 -11.79
C SER A 43 6.83 18.83 -10.49
N LEU A 44 6.15 18.70 -9.35
CA LEU A 44 6.72 19.02 -8.04
C LEU A 44 7.83 18.04 -7.63
N ILE A 45 7.67 16.74 -7.93
CA ILE A 45 8.70 15.73 -7.63
C ILE A 45 9.92 15.93 -8.51
N LYS A 46 9.74 16.18 -9.83
CA LYS A 46 10.82 16.48 -10.79
C LYS A 46 11.63 17.71 -10.36
N ALA A 47 10.93 18.80 -10.04
CA ALA A 47 11.57 20.03 -9.56
C ALA A 47 12.39 19.78 -8.28
N ALA A 48 11.86 19.01 -7.33
CA ALA A 48 12.54 18.69 -6.08
C ALA A 48 13.74 17.73 -6.27
N ALA A 49 13.68 16.85 -7.26
CA ALA A 49 14.70 15.84 -7.54
C ALA A 49 15.81 16.36 -8.47
N GLY A 50 15.54 17.39 -9.27
CA GLY A 50 16.47 17.91 -10.26
C GLY A 50 16.65 17.00 -11.48
N HIS A 51 15.68 16.11 -11.77
CA HIS A 51 15.73 15.22 -12.94
C HIS A 51 14.34 14.80 -13.42
N GLU A 52 14.25 14.36 -14.69
CA GLU A 52 13.01 14.03 -15.39
C GLU A 52 12.54 12.57 -15.22
N ASN A 53 13.26 11.73 -14.46
CA ASN A 53 12.95 10.30 -14.30
C ASN A 53 11.80 10.06 -13.30
N VAL A 54 10.70 10.81 -13.48
CA VAL A 54 9.46 10.68 -12.70
C VAL A 54 8.31 10.53 -13.69
N HIS A 55 7.53 9.49 -13.53
CA HIS A 55 6.44 9.13 -14.43
C HIS A 55 5.17 8.89 -13.62
N HIS A 56 4.04 9.39 -14.07
CA HIS A 56 2.75 9.05 -13.48
C HIS A 56 1.94 8.12 -14.37
N ILE A 57 1.17 7.25 -13.73
CA ILE A 57 0.18 6.40 -14.37
C ILE A 57 -1.16 6.67 -13.69
N VAL A 58 -2.18 6.94 -14.51
CA VAL A 58 -3.55 7.07 -13.99
C VAL A 58 -4.11 5.68 -13.78
N ALA A 59 -4.46 5.37 -12.53
CA ALA A 59 -5.01 4.08 -12.13
C ALA A 59 -5.93 4.22 -10.91
N ASP A 60 -7.05 3.52 -10.94
CA ASP A 60 -7.94 3.36 -9.79
C ASP A 60 -7.72 1.96 -9.17
N LEU A 61 -7.30 1.91 -7.91
CA LEU A 61 -7.10 0.66 -7.18
C LEU A 61 -8.42 -0.04 -6.79
N ALA A 62 -9.55 0.61 -6.99
CA ALA A 62 -10.87 0.03 -6.84
C ALA A 62 -11.46 -0.50 -8.18
N ASP A 63 -10.63 -0.62 -9.23
CA ASP A 63 -11.03 -1.08 -10.55
C ASP A 63 -9.95 -2.06 -11.06
N LEU A 64 -10.28 -3.36 -11.09
CA LEU A 64 -9.33 -4.41 -11.44
C LEU A 64 -8.78 -4.27 -12.86
N ARG A 65 -9.59 -3.83 -13.82
CA ARG A 65 -9.15 -3.59 -15.20
C ARG A 65 -8.18 -2.40 -15.27
N SER A 66 -8.46 -1.34 -14.52
CA SER A 66 -7.54 -0.19 -14.38
C SER A 66 -6.18 -0.60 -13.80
N ILE A 67 -6.16 -1.54 -12.86
CA ILE A 67 -4.93 -2.10 -12.29
C ILE A 67 -4.15 -2.92 -13.33
N GLN A 68 -4.83 -3.74 -14.14
CA GLN A 68 -4.19 -4.50 -15.23
C GLN A 68 -3.51 -3.58 -16.25
N GLU A 69 -4.21 -2.54 -16.70
CA GLU A 69 -3.65 -1.55 -17.61
C GLU A 69 -2.44 -0.83 -17.00
N ALA A 70 -2.54 -0.47 -15.71
CA ALA A 70 -1.44 0.18 -15.01
C ALA A 70 -0.21 -0.72 -14.91
N ALA A 71 -0.38 -2.01 -14.60
CA ALA A 71 0.71 -2.97 -14.58
C ALA A 71 1.39 -3.12 -15.95
N GLY A 72 0.62 -3.12 -17.05
CA GLY A 72 1.16 -3.08 -18.41
C GLY A 72 2.02 -1.85 -18.66
N LYS A 73 1.51 -0.66 -18.35
CA LYS A 73 2.23 0.62 -18.50
C LYS A 73 3.50 0.70 -17.62
N ILE A 74 3.47 0.13 -16.41
CA ILE A 74 4.68 0.04 -15.56
C ILE A 74 5.75 -0.77 -16.28
N LYS A 75 5.39 -1.94 -16.83
CA LYS A 75 6.32 -2.84 -17.54
C LYS A 75 6.90 -2.20 -18.82
N GLU A 76 6.14 -1.35 -19.51
CA GLU A 76 6.61 -0.57 -20.65
C GLU A 76 7.68 0.47 -20.24
N ILE A 77 7.47 1.17 -19.10
CA ILE A 77 8.43 2.15 -18.58
C ILE A 77 9.69 1.48 -18.05
N SER A 78 9.52 0.38 -17.32
CA SER A 78 10.65 -0.37 -16.72
C SER A 78 10.30 -1.82 -16.42
N ARG A 79 11.11 -2.75 -16.97
CA ARG A 79 11.06 -4.17 -16.58
C ARG A 79 11.78 -4.44 -15.25
N ARG A 80 12.64 -3.52 -14.83
CA ARG A 80 13.33 -3.60 -13.54
C ARG A 80 12.58 -2.76 -12.52
N ILE A 81 12.10 -3.38 -11.45
CA ILE A 81 11.42 -2.75 -10.33
C ILE A 81 12.19 -3.11 -9.06
N ASP A 82 12.92 -2.17 -8.49
CA ASP A 82 13.75 -2.42 -7.29
C ASP A 82 12.94 -2.28 -6.00
N ALA A 83 11.83 -1.50 -6.03
CA ALA A 83 10.87 -1.47 -4.93
C ALA A 83 9.45 -1.16 -5.41
N LEU A 84 8.45 -1.80 -4.77
CA LEU A 84 7.03 -1.48 -4.88
C LEU A 84 6.51 -1.02 -3.52
N ILE A 85 5.95 0.18 -3.46
CA ILE A 85 5.40 0.75 -2.22
C ILE A 85 3.89 0.85 -2.36
N ASN A 86 3.18 -0.08 -1.75
CA ASN A 86 1.75 -0.16 -1.65
C ASN A 86 1.28 0.81 -0.55
N ASN A 87 1.14 2.10 -0.92
CA ASN A 87 0.89 3.17 0.03
C ASN A 87 -0.55 3.71 -0.03
N ALA A 88 -1.21 3.66 -1.18
CA ALA A 88 -2.57 4.21 -1.32
C ALA A 88 -3.54 3.60 -0.29
N GLY A 89 -4.54 4.38 0.10
CA GLY A 89 -5.57 3.92 1.01
C GLY A 89 -5.96 4.96 2.04
N GLY A 90 -6.94 4.60 2.85
CA GLY A 90 -7.52 5.46 3.88
C GLY A 90 -8.73 4.81 4.52
N ILE A 91 -9.35 5.53 5.45
CA ILE A 91 -10.63 5.12 6.03
C ILE A 91 -11.74 5.46 5.04
N ILE A 92 -12.56 4.49 4.71
CA ILE A 92 -13.77 4.67 3.91
C ILE A 92 -14.96 4.41 4.82
N ASP A 93 -15.69 5.48 5.09
CA ASP A 93 -16.77 5.51 6.09
C ASP A 93 -18.17 5.38 5.45
N VAL A 94 -18.21 4.99 4.20
CA VAL A 94 -19.44 4.70 3.47
C VAL A 94 -19.48 3.23 3.10
N ASP A 95 -20.66 2.63 3.16
CA ASP A 95 -20.88 1.30 2.64
C ASP A 95 -21.05 1.41 1.11
N ASP A 96 -19.91 1.56 0.46
CA ASP A 96 -19.82 1.72 -0.99
C ASP A 96 -19.01 0.56 -1.60
N ARG A 97 -19.26 0.32 -2.88
CA ARG A 97 -18.61 -0.76 -3.61
C ARG A 97 -17.86 -0.25 -4.83
N SER A 98 -16.80 -0.95 -5.14
CA SER A 98 -16.05 -0.76 -6.37
C SER A 98 -16.89 -1.11 -7.59
N LYS A 99 -16.40 -0.78 -8.78
CA LYS A 99 -17.04 -1.22 -10.04
C LYS A 99 -17.15 -2.74 -10.15
N ASP A 100 -16.24 -3.45 -9.49
CA ASP A 100 -16.20 -4.91 -9.48
C ASP A 100 -17.08 -5.51 -8.36
N GLY A 101 -17.91 -4.69 -7.68
CA GLY A 101 -18.81 -5.11 -6.61
C GLY A 101 -18.13 -5.41 -5.27
N ILE A 102 -16.86 -5.02 -5.10
CA ILE A 102 -16.04 -5.28 -3.91
C ILE A 102 -16.17 -4.11 -2.93
N GLU A 103 -16.27 -4.39 -1.63
CA GLU A 103 -16.34 -3.35 -0.59
C GLU A 103 -15.08 -2.47 -0.61
N MET A 104 -15.26 -1.16 -0.49
CA MET A 104 -14.23 -0.16 -0.82
C MET A 104 -13.02 -0.16 0.11
N ASN A 105 -13.15 -0.47 1.44
CA ASN A 105 -11.97 -0.60 2.31
C ASN A 105 -11.12 -1.79 1.89
N PHE A 106 -11.75 -2.91 1.53
CA PHE A 106 -11.04 -4.09 1.05
C PHE A 106 -10.42 -3.85 -0.33
N ALA A 107 -11.20 -3.29 -1.26
CA ALA A 107 -10.76 -3.02 -2.62
C ALA A 107 -9.50 -2.12 -2.65
N ILE A 108 -9.56 -0.95 -2.01
CA ILE A 108 -8.48 0.05 -2.13
C ILE A 108 -7.30 -0.26 -1.22
N ASN A 109 -7.55 -0.62 0.08
CA ASN A 109 -6.46 -0.77 1.03
C ASN A 109 -5.70 -2.10 0.90
N HIS A 110 -6.34 -3.15 0.37
CA HIS A 110 -5.74 -4.49 0.28
C HIS A 110 -5.77 -5.08 -1.13
N LEU A 111 -6.96 -5.37 -1.67
CA LEU A 111 -7.10 -6.20 -2.87
C LEU A 111 -6.45 -5.59 -4.12
N GLY A 112 -6.57 -4.27 -4.30
CA GLY A 112 -5.93 -3.55 -5.40
C GLY A 112 -4.41 -3.62 -5.34
N HIS A 113 -3.82 -3.55 -4.14
CA HIS A 113 -2.37 -3.73 -3.95
C HIS A 113 -1.94 -5.19 -4.12
N PHE A 114 -2.73 -6.12 -3.60
CA PHE A 114 -2.51 -7.55 -3.81
C PHE A 114 -2.47 -7.86 -5.30
N TYR A 115 -3.46 -7.39 -6.07
CA TYR A 115 -3.55 -7.66 -7.50
C TYR A 115 -2.41 -7.00 -8.28
N LEU A 116 -2.12 -5.72 -8.03
CA LEU A 116 -0.99 -5.03 -8.66
C LEU A 116 0.33 -5.75 -8.42
N THR A 117 0.58 -6.18 -7.17
CA THR A 117 1.81 -6.89 -6.81
C THR A 117 1.92 -8.22 -7.57
N ASN A 118 0.83 -9.00 -7.65
CA ASN A 118 0.82 -10.26 -8.37
C ASN A 118 0.99 -10.09 -9.89
N LEU A 119 0.41 -9.05 -10.49
CA LEU A 119 0.64 -8.72 -11.90
C LEU A 119 2.09 -8.35 -12.21
N LEU A 120 2.83 -7.84 -11.22
CA LEU A 120 4.24 -7.44 -11.34
C LEU A 120 5.21 -8.48 -10.74
N ILE A 121 4.74 -9.62 -10.26
CA ILE A 121 5.52 -10.54 -9.44
C ILE A 121 6.80 -11.05 -10.15
N ASN A 122 6.71 -11.30 -11.44
CA ASN A 122 7.86 -11.79 -12.22
C ASN A 122 8.97 -10.72 -12.30
N GLU A 123 8.62 -9.47 -12.55
CA GLU A 123 9.54 -8.33 -12.57
C GLU A 123 10.14 -8.05 -11.18
N LEU A 124 9.32 -8.16 -10.14
CA LEU A 124 9.74 -7.98 -8.76
C LEU A 124 10.73 -9.07 -8.31
N VAL A 125 10.44 -10.32 -8.61
CA VAL A 125 11.34 -11.46 -8.30
C VAL A 125 12.63 -11.35 -9.10
N ALA A 126 12.57 -11.10 -10.41
CA ALA A 126 13.74 -10.96 -11.27
C ALA A 126 14.67 -9.82 -10.81
N SER A 127 14.11 -8.76 -10.23
CA SER A 127 14.85 -7.61 -9.70
C SER A 127 15.31 -7.80 -8.25
N LYS A 128 14.96 -8.90 -7.58
CA LYS A 128 15.11 -9.08 -6.13
C LYS A 128 14.55 -7.89 -5.36
N ALA A 129 13.35 -7.48 -5.72
CA ALA A 129 12.70 -6.26 -5.29
C ALA A 129 12.30 -6.29 -3.81
N ARG A 130 12.01 -5.10 -3.30
CA ARG A 130 11.40 -4.90 -1.97
C ARG A 130 9.93 -4.48 -2.14
N VAL A 131 9.01 -5.25 -1.57
CA VAL A 131 7.60 -4.86 -1.49
C VAL A 131 7.34 -4.26 -0.11
N ILE A 132 6.87 -3.02 -0.05
CA ILE A 132 6.57 -2.30 1.19
C ILE A 132 5.07 -2.01 1.26
N ASN A 133 4.37 -2.70 2.16
CA ASN A 133 2.94 -2.55 2.38
C ASN A 133 2.67 -1.57 3.53
N VAL A 134 2.07 -0.43 3.22
CA VAL A 134 1.71 0.56 4.25
C VAL A 134 0.51 0.06 5.04
N SER A 135 0.79 -0.27 6.31
CA SER A 135 -0.19 -0.66 7.30
C SER A 135 -0.41 0.46 8.34
N SER A 136 -0.90 0.12 9.53
CA SER A 136 -1.20 1.04 10.62
C SER A 136 -1.21 0.29 11.96
N GLU A 137 -1.04 0.99 13.07
CA GLU A 137 -1.35 0.46 14.40
C GLU A 137 -2.81 0.03 14.54
N ALA A 138 -3.70 0.52 13.66
CA ALA A 138 -5.09 0.08 13.60
C ALA A 138 -5.24 -1.43 13.30
N HIS A 139 -4.21 -2.12 12.75
CA HIS A 139 -4.24 -3.56 12.56
C HIS A 139 -4.46 -4.34 13.87
N LYS A 140 -4.14 -3.74 15.03
CA LYS A 140 -4.29 -4.37 16.34
C LYS A 140 -5.75 -4.56 16.75
N ILE A 141 -6.66 -3.73 16.22
CA ILE A 141 -8.12 -3.91 16.39
C ILE A 141 -8.74 -4.67 15.23
N GLY A 142 -7.93 -4.99 14.21
CA GLY A 142 -8.34 -5.74 13.03
C GLY A 142 -8.68 -7.19 13.40
N TYR A 143 -9.64 -7.76 12.70
CA TYR A 143 -10.01 -9.17 12.81
C TYR A 143 -10.30 -9.73 11.42
N LEU A 144 -9.58 -10.78 11.04
CA LEU A 144 -9.83 -11.48 9.79
C LEU A 144 -10.98 -12.48 9.96
N ASN A 145 -12.06 -12.26 9.25
CA ASN A 145 -13.17 -13.18 9.14
C ASN A 145 -13.36 -13.55 7.67
N ILE A 146 -12.81 -14.68 7.28
CA ILE A 146 -12.80 -15.19 5.91
C ILE A 146 -14.21 -15.39 5.36
N GLU A 147 -15.09 -16.05 6.12
CA GLU A 147 -16.47 -16.33 5.69
C GLU A 147 -17.22 -15.03 5.40
N ARG A 148 -17.10 -14.05 6.29
CA ARG A 148 -17.72 -12.74 6.09
C ARG A 148 -17.19 -12.02 4.86
N ILE A 149 -15.85 -12.04 4.64
CA ILE A 149 -15.26 -11.41 3.46
C ILE A 149 -15.76 -12.09 2.20
N LYS A 150 -15.88 -13.42 2.21
CA LYS A 150 -16.40 -14.22 1.10
C LYS A 150 -17.85 -13.88 0.79
N GLU A 151 -18.73 -13.87 1.79
CA GLU A 151 -20.16 -13.58 1.66
C GLU A 151 -20.41 -12.15 1.14
N ASN A 152 -19.70 -11.17 1.70
CA ASN A 152 -19.92 -9.75 1.43
C ASN A 152 -18.94 -9.16 0.39
N LYS A 153 -18.03 -9.95 -0.17
CA LYS A 153 -16.91 -9.49 -1.02
C LYS A 153 -16.17 -8.31 -0.38
N GLY A 154 -15.91 -8.38 0.95
CA GLY A 154 -15.19 -7.32 1.63
C GLY A 154 -15.33 -7.23 3.15
N LEU A 155 -14.82 -6.13 3.67
CA LEU A 155 -14.74 -5.80 5.08
C LEU A 155 -15.95 -4.96 5.55
N THR A 156 -15.91 -4.49 6.78
CA THR A 156 -16.84 -3.45 7.26
C THR A 156 -16.41 -2.08 6.80
N SER A 157 -17.35 -1.13 6.74
CA SER A 157 -17.06 0.28 6.56
C SER A 157 -16.39 0.91 7.79
N GLY A 158 -15.89 2.12 7.62
CA GLY A 158 -15.35 2.93 8.71
C GLY A 158 -14.03 2.45 9.29
N PHE A 159 -13.77 2.88 10.53
CA PHE A 159 -12.48 2.64 11.20
C PHE A 159 -12.22 1.16 11.48
N LYS A 160 -13.28 0.37 11.76
CA LYS A 160 -13.14 -1.08 11.97
C LYS A 160 -12.67 -1.77 10.70
N GLY A 161 -13.34 -1.54 9.57
CA GLY A 161 -12.93 -2.11 8.27
C GLY A 161 -11.54 -1.65 7.83
N TYR A 162 -11.19 -0.41 8.14
CA TYR A 162 -9.82 0.06 7.95
C TYR A 162 -8.81 -0.75 8.79
N GLY A 163 -9.11 -1.03 10.06
CA GLY A 163 -8.28 -1.88 10.92
C GLY A 163 -8.11 -3.28 10.34
N ASP A 164 -9.21 -3.88 9.88
CA ASP A 164 -9.23 -5.19 9.23
C ASP A 164 -8.37 -5.19 7.95
N ALA A 165 -8.50 -4.17 7.09
CA ALA A 165 -7.67 -4.02 5.89
C ALA A 165 -6.19 -3.84 6.21
N LYS A 166 -5.86 -3.12 7.30
CA LYS A 166 -4.46 -2.96 7.72
C LYS A 166 -3.87 -4.24 8.30
N LEU A 167 -4.69 -5.11 8.92
CA LEU A 167 -4.30 -6.48 9.25
C LEU A 167 -4.04 -7.30 7.99
N CYS A 168 -4.92 -7.23 6.97
CA CYS A 168 -4.71 -7.90 5.69
C CYS A 168 -3.36 -7.53 5.05
N ASN A 169 -2.91 -6.26 5.18
CA ASN A 169 -1.62 -5.83 4.63
C ASN A 169 -0.41 -6.47 5.36
N LEU A 170 -0.51 -6.77 6.65
CA LEU A 170 0.52 -7.53 7.37
C LEU A 170 0.53 -9.00 6.94
N LEU A 171 -0.64 -9.62 6.85
CA LEU A 171 -0.78 -11.00 6.38
C LEU A 171 -0.27 -11.17 4.95
N PHE A 172 -0.58 -10.21 4.07
CA PHE A 172 -0.05 -10.17 2.71
C PHE A 172 1.49 -10.06 2.69
N THR A 173 2.07 -9.24 3.56
CA THR A 173 3.53 -9.14 3.71
C THR A 173 4.14 -10.47 4.13
N LYS A 174 3.51 -11.18 5.07
CA LYS A 174 3.91 -12.51 5.52
C LYS A 174 3.87 -13.52 4.37
N SER A 175 2.76 -13.59 3.64
CA SER A 175 2.64 -14.50 2.48
C SER A 175 3.66 -14.23 1.39
N LEU A 176 3.93 -12.94 1.08
CA LEU A 176 4.98 -12.60 0.10
C LEU A 176 6.37 -13.06 0.56
N HIS A 177 6.68 -12.93 1.83
CA HIS A 177 7.93 -13.43 2.38
C HIS A 177 8.03 -14.96 2.28
N GLU A 178 7.00 -15.68 2.68
CA GLU A 178 6.98 -17.14 2.67
C GLU A 178 7.09 -17.73 1.26
N GLN A 179 6.43 -17.10 0.28
CA GLN A 179 6.38 -17.62 -1.08
C GLN A 179 7.57 -17.22 -1.96
N TYR A 180 8.26 -16.11 -1.67
CA TYR A 180 9.23 -15.53 -2.61
C TYR A 180 10.58 -15.14 -2.00
N SER A 181 10.80 -15.29 -0.70
CA SER A 181 12.07 -14.86 -0.09
C SER A 181 13.27 -15.71 -0.55
N ASP A 182 13.08 -16.99 -0.79
CA ASP A 182 14.07 -17.90 -1.37
C ASP A 182 14.47 -17.50 -2.79
N ARG A 183 13.60 -16.79 -3.50
CA ARG A 183 13.84 -16.22 -4.84
C ARG A 183 14.40 -14.80 -4.80
N GLY A 184 14.69 -14.29 -3.60
CA GLY A 184 15.32 -12.99 -3.36
C GLY A 184 14.38 -11.79 -3.25
N LEU A 185 13.06 -11.96 -3.40
CA LEU A 185 12.10 -10.89 -3.10
C LEU A 185 12.02 -10.69 -1.58
N THR A 186 11.97 -9.46 -1.14
CA THR A 186 11.74 -9.15 0.26
C THR A 186 10.46 -8.33 0.47
N ALA A 187 9.75 -8.59 1.55
CA ALA A 187 8.49 -7.91 1.85
C ALA A 187 8.51 -7.33 3.27
N PHE A 188 7.96 -6.13 3.43
CA PHE A 188 7.89 -5.43 4.70
C PHE A 188 6.54 -4.77 4.87
N SER A 189 6.01 -4.76 6.07
CA SER A 189 4.89 -3.91 6.45
C SER A 189 5.36 -2.73 7.29
N VAL A 190 4.70 -1.57 7.17
CA VAL A 190 5.12 -0.35 7.84
C VAL A 190 3.95 0.43 8.43
N HIS A 191 4.11 0.87 9.69
CA HIS A 191 3.28 1.94 10.25
C HIS A 191 3.98 3.29 10.06
N PRO A 192 3.39 4.21 9.31
CA PRO A 192 4.01 5.51 9.01
C PRO A 192 3.98 6.50 10.18
N GLY A 193 3.31 6.19 11.28
CA GLY A 193 2.95 7.12 12.34
C GLY A 193 1.58 7.77 12.12
N VAL A 194 1.12 8.56 13.09
CA VAL A 194 -0.10 9.37 12.94
C VAL A 194 0.28 10.66 12.23
N VAL A 195 -0.07 10.75 10.95
CA VAL A 195 0.36 11.84 10.07
C VAL A 195 -0.74 12.87 9.92
N LYS A 196 -0.38 14.15 9.98
CA LYS A 196 -1.27 15.26 9.64
C LYS A 196 -1.53 15.26 8.13
N THR A 197 -2.54 14.53 7.70
CA THR A 197 -3.02 14.47 6.32
C THR A 197 -4.49 14.89 6.31
N ASN A 198 -5.10 15.03 5.14
CA ASN A 198 -6.55 15.20 4.99
C ASN A 198 -7.35 13.95 5.46
N PHE A 199 -6.76 13.17 6.33
CA PHE A 199 -7.31 11.96 6.92
C PHE A 199 -8.46 12.36 7.87
N GLY A 200 -9.69 12.00 7.52
CA GLY A 200 -10.86 12.26 8.39
C GLY A 200 -11.62 13.54 8.12
N HIS A 201 -11.41 14.28 7.03
CA HIS A 201 -12.22 15.46 6.70
C HIS A 201 -13.72 15.19 6.56
N ASN A 202 -14.13 13.94 6.37
CA ASN A 202 -15.54 13.55 6.23
C ASN A 202 -16.12 12.86 7.48
N MET A 203 -15.39 12.80 8.60
CA MET A 203 -15.88 12.15 9.82
C MET A 203 -16.76 13.11 10.62
N LYS A 204 -18.04 12.75 10.83
CA LYS A 204 -19.00 13.48 11.65
C LYS A 204 -19.11 12.86 13.06
N GLY A 205 -19.30 13.70 14.11
CA GLY A 205 -19.64 13.26 15.45
C GLY A 205 -18.48 13.26 16.46
N PHE A 206 -18.59 12.46 17.53
CA PHE A 206 -17.69 12.39 18.69
C PHE A 206 -16.21 12.18 18.34
N VAL A 207 -15.94 11.57 17.19
CA VAL A 207 -14.59 11.33 16.65
C VAL A 207 -13.84 12.66 16.38
N SER A 208 -14.54 13.78 16.17
CA SER A 208 -13.91 15.08 15.89
C SER A 208 -13.09 15.62 17.09
N GLY A 209 -13.48 15.32 18.32
CA GLY A 209 -12.77 15.72 19.53
C GLY A 209 -11.48 14.92 19.75
N VAL A 210 -11.54 13.62 19.54
CA VAL A 210 -10.38 12.72 19.62
C VAL A 210 -9.37 13.04 18.51
N VAL A 211 -9.83 13.35 17.31
CA VAL A 211 -8.99 13.78 16.19
C VAL A 211 -8.30 15.11 16.47
N LYS A 212 -8.99 16.09 17.08
CA LYS A 212 -8.38 17.37 17.47
C LYS A 212 -7.27 17.18 18.52
N PHE A 213 -7.46 16.32 19.52
CA PHE A 213 -6.41 16.02 20.50
C PHE A 213 -5.25 15.24 19.88
N ALA A 214 -5.54 14.28 18.98
CA ALA A 214 -4.53 13.55 18.24
C ALA A 214 -3.69 14.45 17.29
N GLN A 215 -4.25 15.59 16.84
CA GLN A 215 -3.53 16.56 15.98
C GLN A 215 -2.28 17.14 16.65
N LEU A 216 -2.21 17.21 17.97
CA LEU A 216 -1.04 17.67 18.73
C LEU A 216 0.14 16.70 18.62
N PHE A 217 -0.11 15.43 18.34
CA PHE A 217 0.88 14.35 18.21
C PHE A 217 1.13 13.91 16.76
N MET A 218 0.50 14.58 15.79
CA MET A 218 0.65 14.24 14.39
C MET A 218 2.02 14.66 13.86
N ILE A 219 2.69 13.71 13.22
CA ILE A 219 3.93 13.97 12.51
C ILE A 219 3.67 14.54 11.11
N THR A 220 4.68 15.19 10.52
CA THR A 220 4.61 15.65 9.13
C THR A 220 4.58 14.47 8.15
N ALA A 221 4.04 14.68 6.95
CA ALA A 221 4.07 13.67 5.89
C ALA A 221 5.51 13.21 5.54
N ALA A 222 6.47 14.12 5.61
CA ALA A 222 7.89 13.82 5.38
C ALA A 222 8.45 12.84 6.43
N LYS A 223 8.10 13.02 7.72
CA LYS A 223 8.46 12.05 8.77
C LYS A 223 7.71 10.74 8.61
N GLY A 224 6.44 10.77 8.16
CA GLY A 224 5.65 9.58 7.87
C GLY A 224 6.24 8.73 6.74
N ALA A 225 6.79 9.37 5.71
CA ALA A 225 7.47 8.70 4.60
C ALA A 225 8.81 8.04 4.98
N ALA A 226 9.46 8.51 6.06
CA ALA A 226 10.83 8.15 6.38
C ALA A 226 11.07 6.64 6.58
N THR A 227 10.08 5.89 7.11
CA THR A 227 10.22 4.44 7.30
C THR A 227 10.08 3.69 5.98
N SER A 228 9.14 4.09 5.11
CA SER A 228 9.01 3.51 3.76
C SER A 228 10.26 3.75 2.92
N VAL A 229 10.80 4.96 2.95
CA VAL A 229 12.06 5.30 2.26
C VAL A 229 13.23 4.49 2.84
N TYR A 230 13.33 4.36 4.18
CA TYR A 230 14.34 3.53 4.83
C TYR A 230 14.28 2.08 4.36
N LEU A 231 13.10 1.46 4.35
CA LEU A 231 12.91 0.08 3.89
C LEU A 231 13.25 -0.09 2.42
N ALA A 232 12.95 0.91 1.58
CA ALA A 232 13.28 0.88 0.16
C ALA A 232 14.78 1.03 -0.13
N THR A 233 15.57 1.65 0.77
CA THR A 233 16.94 2.07 0.45
C THR A 233 18.03 1.49 1.35
N LYS A 234 17.71 1.06 2.59
CA LYS A 234 18.70 0.57 3.56
C LYS A 234 19.28 -0.77 3.12
N GLU A 235 20.59 -0.84 3.00
CA GLU A 235 21.31 -2.10 2.74
C GLU A 235 21.31 -3.01 3.98
N GLY A 236 21.28 -4.32 3.75
CA GLY A 236 21.32 -5.34 4.81
C GLY A 236 20.01 -5.47 5.59
N ILE A 237 18.89 -4.86 5.11
CA ILE A 237 17.57 -4.97 5.74
C ILE A 237 16.86 -6.30 5.37
N GLU A 238 17.35 -7.01 4.36
CA GLU A 238 16.73 -8.19 3.76
C GLU A 238 16.50 -9.31 4.77
N LYS A 239 17.40 -9.43 5.76
CA LYS A 239 17.28 -10.41 6.87
C LYS A 239 16.04 -10.22 7.74
N ASN A 240 15.39 -9.07 7.66
CA ASN A 240 14.16 -8.75 8.38
C ASN A 240 12.92 -8.82 7.46
N SER A 241 13.03 -9.51 6.31
CA SER A 241 11.88 -9.73 5.42
C SER A 241 10.74 -10.45 6.15
N GLY A 242 9.49 -10.11 5.83
CA GLY A 242 8.30 -10.52 6.58
C GLY A 242 7.98 -9.61 7.77
N GLY A 243 8.89 -8.70 8.14
CA GLY A 243 8.79 -7.89 9.35
C GLY A 243 7.85 -6.69 9.27
N TYR A 244 7.36 -6.28 10.44
CA TYR A 244 6.57 -5.07 10.66
C TYR A 244 7.44 -3.97 11.28
N PHE A 245 7.43 -2.79 10.67
CA PHE A 245 8.29 -1.66 11.05
C PHE A 245 7.49 -0.45 11.51
N LYS A 246 8.02 0.21 12.57
CA LYS A 246 7.56 1.50 13.07
C LYS A 246 8.77 2.37 13.38
N SER A 247 8.78 3.62 12.91
CA SER A 247 9.90 4.56 13.13
C SER A 247 11.27 3.96 12.77
N ARG A 248 11.36 3.19 11.69
CA ARG A 248 12.54 2.47 11.19
C ARG A 248 13.06 1.32 12.08
N HIS A 249 12.29 0.91 13.09
CA HIS A 249 12.60 -0.23 13.96
C HIS A 249 11.65 -1.39 13.67
N LEU A 250 12.19 -2.61 13.68
CA LEU A 250 11.40 -3.84 13.68
C LEU A 250 10.56 -3.88 14.95
N THR A 251 9.28 -4.20 14.82
CA THR A 251 8.30 -4.12 15.90
C THR A 251 7.39 -5.35 15.85
N THR A 252 6.95 -5.84 17.00
CA THR A 252 6.03 -6.97 17.08
C THR A 252 4.62 -6.56 16.64
N PRO A 253 4.04 -7.22 15.64
CA PRO A 253 2.65 -7.00 15.22
C PRO A 253 1.65 -7.69 16.18
N SER A 254 0.35 -7.61 15.88
CA SER A 254 -0.67 -8.40 16.60
C SER A 254 -0.53 -9.89 16.31
N THR A 255 -0.99 -10.74 17.23
CA THR A 255 -0.96 -12.21 17.10
C THR A 255 -1.66 -12.69 15.82
N GLN A 256 -2.77 -12.05 15.41
CA GLN A 256 -3.45 -12.41 14.17
C GLN A 256 -2.61 -12.15 12.92
N ALA A 257 -1.75 -11.14 12.94
CA ALA A 257 -0.88 -10.81 11.84
C ALA A 257 0.30 -11.79 11.66
N THR A 258 0.53 -12.68 12.63
CA THR A 258 1.57 -13.72 12.57
C THR A 258 1.03 -15.10 12.22
N SER A 259 -0.28 -15.26 12.05
CA SER A 259 -0.94 -16.53 11.74
C SER A 259 -0.68 -16.97 10.31
N ASP A 260 -0.02 -18.13 10.13
CA ASP A 260 0.21 -18.77 8.83
C ASP A 260 -1.12 -19.09 8.14
N LYS A 261 -2.05 -19.67 8.90
CA LYS A 261 -3.39 -20.00 8.40
C LYS A 261 -4.12 -18.77 7.88
N ASN A 262 -4.14 -17.66 8.62
CA ASN A 262 -4.81 -16.44 8.19
C ASN A 262 -4.16 -15.86 6.93
N ALA A 263 -2.84 -15.94 6.80
CA ALA A 263 -2.10 -15.45 5.64
C ALA A 263 -2.44 -16.27 4.39
N GLU A 264 -2.46 -17.60 4.51
CA GLU A 264 -2.82 -18.52 3.44
C GLU A 264 -4.30 -18.38 3.01
N ASP A 265 -5.22 -18.33 3.97
CA ASP A 265 -6.65 -18.21 3.72
C ASP A 265 -6.97 -16.87 3.02
N LEU A 266 -6.37 -15.77 3.49
CA LEU A 266 -6.53 -14.45 2.86
C LEU A 266 -5.99 -14.42 1.43
N TRP A 267 -4.84 -15.05 1.18
CA TRP A 267 -4.25 -15.12 -0.16
C TRP A 267 -5.19 -15.82 -1.13
N LYS A 268 -5.64 -17.04 -0.79
CA LYS A 268 -6.57 -17.83 -1.61
C LYS A 268 -7.88 -17.08 -1.87
N LEU A 269 -8.43 -16.46 -0.82
CA LEU A 269 -9.67 -15.68 -0.95
C LEU A 269 -9.48 -14.46 -1.86
N SER A 270 -8.36 -13.76 -1.76
CA SER A 270 -8.06 -12.61 -2.62
C SER A 270 -7.96 -13.02 -4.09
N GLU A 271 -7.28 -14.13 -4.40
CA GLU A 271 -7.23 -14.70 -5.75
C GLU A 271 -8.61 -15.10 -6.28
N GLN A 272 -9.42 -15.75 -5.43
CA GLN A 272 -10.77 -16.17 -5.79
C GLN A 272 -11.66 -14.96 -6.12
N ILE A 273 -11.68 -13.92 -5.27
CA ILE A 273 -12.49 -12.72 -5.49
C ILE A 273 -12.09 -12.00 -6.79
N ILE A 274 -10.78 -11.88 -7.06
CA ILE A 274 -10.28 -11.26 -8.30
C ILE A 274 -10.74 -12.07 -9.53
N LYS A 275 -10.58 -13.39 -9.49
CA LYS A 275 -11.00 -14.27 -10.57
C LYS A 275 -12.48 -14.12 -10.87
N GLU A 276 -13.34 -14.26 -9.86
CA GLU A 276 -14.79 -14.10 -9.98
C GLU A 276 -15.20 -12.73 -10.52
N ALA A 277 -14.51 -11.66 -10.10
CA ALA A 277 -14.82 -10.29 -10.52
C ALA A 277 -14.39 -10.00 -11.97
N LEU A 278 -13.38 -10.68 -12.49
CA LEU A 278 -12.92 -10.51 -13.87
C LEU A 278 -13.66 -11.40 -14.87
N GLU A 279 -14.32 -12.48 -14.41
CA GLU A 279 -15.14 -13.38 -15.24
C GLU A 279 -16.56 -12.83 -15.46
N ASN A 280 -17.03 -11.86 -14.66
CA ASN A 280 -18.32 -11.17 -14.78
C ASN A 280 -18.19 -9.85 -15.56
#